data_21d7c3c4ff6d2f01128d6cf4515b69a6
#
_entry.id   21d7c3c4ff6d2f01128d6cf4515b69a6
#
_cell.length_a   1.000
_cell.length_b   1.000
_cell.length_c   1.000
_cell.angle_alpha   90.00
_cell.angle_beta   90.00
_cell.angle_gamma   90.00
#
_symmetry.space_group_name_H-M   'P 1'
#
loop_
_entity.id
_entity.type
_entity.pdbx_description
1 polymer ?
#
loop_
_entity_poly.entity_id
_entity_poly.type
_entity_poly.pdbx_seq_one_letter_code
_entity_poly.pdbx_strand_id
1 'polypeptide(L)'
;MGSDFSGLANPLLELTEQRGWSPTPIQSASQKQILEGSDLLLIAPTGSGKTEAVVMPLLSRAIKEEWQPMCILYITPLRALNRDIDRRIESLSQACGLRSDVRHGDTTQ
;
A
#
# COMPACT_ATOMS: atom_id res chain seq x y z
N MET A 1 -11.98 -4.80 -18.63
CA MET A 1 -11.01 -5.59 -18.00
C MET A 1 -9.82 -4.88 -17.46
N GLY A 2 -9.41 -3.80 -17.84
CA GLY A 2 -8.23 -3.15 -17.33
C GLY A 2 -8.25 -2.80 -15.85
N SER A 3 -9.35 -3.06 -15.17
CA SER A 3 -9.50 -2.70 -13.79
C SER A 3 -9.16 -3.88 -12.86
N ASP A 4 -7.95 -4.36 -12.97
CA ASP A 4 -7.48 -5.43 -12.10
C ASP A 4 -6.12 -5.04 -11.53
N PHE A 5 -5.55 -5.93 -10.75
CA PHE A 5 -4.27 -5.69 -10.10
C PHE A 5 -3.11 -6.27 -10.90
N SER A 6 -3.28 -6.48 -12.20
CA SER A 6 -2.29 -7.18 -13.01
C SER A 6 -0.94 -6.48 -13.09
N GLY A 7 -0.89 -5.18 -12.80
CA GLY A 7 0.37 -4.46 -12.77
C GLY A 7 1.20 -4.71 -11.53
N LEU A 8 0.65 -5.36 -10.51
CA LEU A 8 1.35 -5.60 -9.27
C LEU A 8 2.23 -6.84 -9.36
N ALA A 9 3.32 -6.82 -8.60
CA ALA A 9 4.19 -7.98 -8.49
C ALA A 9 3.60 -9.01 -7.53
N ASN A 10 3.96 -10.27 -7.71
CA ASN A 10 3.71 -11.27 -6.68
C ASN A 10 4.63 -10.99 -5.48
N PRO A 11 4.22 -11.24 -4.27
CA PRO A 11 3.00 -11.97 -3.89
C PRO A 11 1.73 -11.12 -3.79
N LEU A 12 1.79 -9.82 -4.10
CA LEU A 12 0.62 -8.96 -3.98
C LEU A 12 -0.51 -9.37 -4.91
N LEU A 13 -0.17 -9.70 -6.15
CA LEU A 13 -1.18 -10.12 -7.11
C LEU A 13 -1.89 -11.39 -6.64
N GLU A 14 -1.15 -12.35 -6.15
CA GLU A 14 -1.73 -13.58 -5.61
C GLU A 14 -2.62 -13.30 -4.40
N LEU A 15 -2.20 -12.36 -3.55
CA LEU A 15 -2.98 -11.99 -2.37
C LEU A 15 -4.34 -11.43 -2.76
N THR A 16 -4.38 -10.56 -3.77
CA THR A 16 -5.64 -9.99 -4.24
C THR A 16 -6.56 -11.08 -4.81
N GLU A 17 -5.99 -12.04 -5.50
CA GLU A 17 -6.77 -13.16 -6.05
C GLU A 17 -7.32 -14.04 -4.93
N GLN A 18 -6.51 -14.37 -3.93
CA GLN A 18 -6.93 -15.20 -2.81
C GLN A 18 -8.05 -14.56 -2.01
N ARG A 19 -8.00 -13.24 -1.86
CA ARG A 19 -9.01 -12.51 -1.09
C ARG A 19 -10.21 -12.10 -1.93
N GLY A 20 -10.17 -12.37 -3.23
CA GLY A 20 -11.26 -12.01 -4.12
C GLY A 20 -11.41 -10.50 -4.27
N TRP A 21 -10.33 -9.76 -4.14
CA TRP A 21 -10.37 -8.30 -4.26
C TRP A 21 -10.45 -7.84 -5.70
N SER A 22 -11.27 -6.83 -5.92
CA SER A 22 -11.29 -6.07 -7.17
C SER A 22 -10.87 -4.64 -6.85
N PRO A 23 -10.16 -3.96 -7.74
CA PRO A 23 -9.75 -2.60 -7.43
C PRO A 23 -10.93 -1.66 -7.31
N THR A 24 -10.86 -0.77 -6.33
CA THR A 24 -11.81 0.35 -6.24
C THR A 24 -11.47 1.37 -7.31
N PRO A 25 -12.38 2.32 -7.60
CA PRO A 25 -12.07 3.34 -8.61
C PRO A 25 -10.79 4.12 -8.35
N ILE A 26 -10.51 4.47 -7.09
CA ILE A 26 -9.28 5.21 -6.80
C ILE A 26 -8.04 4.34 -7.01
N GLN A 27 -8.15 3.06 -6.70
CA GLN A 27 -7.04 2.13 -6.93
C GLN A 27 -6.74 1.97 -8.42
N SER A 28 -7.77 1.79 -9.23
CA SER A 28 -7.60 1.69 -10.68
C SER A 28 -7.03 2.97 -11.27
N ALA A 29 -7.48 4.11 -10.79
CA ALA A 29 -7.07 5.39 -11.34
C ALA A 29 -5.61 5.74 -11.02
N SER A 30 -5.10 5.29 -9.88
CA SER A 30 -3.80 5.72 -9.38
C SER A 30 -2.68 4.71 -9.58
N GLN A 31 -3.00 3.44 -9.79
CA GLN A 31 -2.01 2.38 -9.79
C GLN A 31 -0.88 2.61 -10.79
N LYS A 32 -1.23 2.95 -12.02
CA LYS A 32 -0.24 3.13 -13.06
C LYS A 32 0.75 4.26 -12.72
N GLN A 33 0.21 5.38 -12.23
CA GLN A 33 1.04 6.53 -11.89
C GLN A 33 2.01 6.23 -10.77
N ILE A 34 1.55 5.49 -9.75
CA ILE A 34 2.41 5.10 -8.64
C ILE A 34 3.49 4.13 -9.11
N LEU A 35 3.11 3.16 -9.93
CA LEU A 35 4.07 2.19 -10.45
C LEU A 35 5.12 2.86 -11.33
N GLU A 36 4.77 3.95 -11.99
CA GLU A 36 5.71 4.69 -12.84
C GLU A 36 6.59 5.66 -12.06
N GLY A 37 6.31 5.84 -10.77
CA GLY A 37 7.12 6.71 -9.93
C GLY A 37 6.73 8.17 -9.96
N SER A 38 5.54 8.49 -10.44
CA SER A 38 5.05 9.86 -10.48
C SER A 38 4.68 10.36 -9.08
N ASP A 39 4.89 11.65 -8.87
CA ASP A 39 4.33 12.30 -7.69
C ASP A 39 2.82 12.39 -7.88
N LEU A 40 2.07 12.15 -6.80
CA LEU A 40 0.63 12.01 -6.94
C LEU A 40 -0.10 12.52 -5.72
N LEU A 41 -1.19 13.24 -5.96
CA LEU A 41 -2.13 13.65 -4.91
C LEU A 41 -3.41 12.84 -5.08
N LEU A 42 -3.75 12.04 -4.07
CA LEU A 42 -4.97 11.24 -4.06
C LEU A 42 -6.01 11.85 -3.14
N ILE A 43 -7.17 12.16 -3.68
CA ILE A 43 -8.28 12.69 -2.92
C ILE A 43 -9.47 11.76 -3.14
N ALA A 44 -9.95 11.15 -2.05
CA ALA A 44 -11.06 10.22 -2.13
C ALA A 44 -11.74 10.11 -0.77
N PRO A 45 -13.01 9.73 -0.73
CA PRO A 45 -13.71 9.58 0.55
C PRO A 45 -13.14 8.47 1.40
N THR A 46 -13.41 8.53 2.70
CA THR A 46 -13.10 7.44 3.62
C THR A 46 -13.78 6.16 3.13
N GLY A 47 -13.09 5.05 3.23
CA GLY A 47 -13.65 3.77 2.80
C GLY A 47 -13.48 3.47 1.32
N SER A 48 -12.78 4.33 0.59
CA SER A 48 -12.58 4.13 -0.84
C SER A 48 -11.37 3.25 -1.18
N GLY A 49 -10.62 2.80 -0.17
CA GLY A 49 -9.45 1.97 -0.39
C GLY A 49 -8.18 2.76 -0.67
N LYS A 50 -8.08 4.00 -0.17
CA LYS A 50 -6.91 4.84 -0.42
C LYS A 50 -5.61 4.24 0.09
N THR A 51 -5.64 3.63 1.27
CA THR A 51 -4.43 3.05 1.86
C THR A 51 -3.85 1.99 0.93
N GLU A 52 -4.68 1.05 0.51
CA GLU A 52 -4.25 0.01 -0.40
C GLU A 52 -3.87 0.57 -1.76
N ALA A 53 -4.57 1.62 -2.20
CA ALA A 53 -4.27 2.27 -3.48
C ALA A 53 -2.84 2.76 -3.56
N VAL A 54 -2.30 3.22 -2.45
CA VAL A 54 -0.93 3.74 -2.37
C VAL A 54 0.06 2.65 -2.00
N VAL A 55 -0.26 1.86 -0.97
CA VAL A 55 0.69 0.92 -0.38
C VAL A 55 0.99 -0.26 -1.30
N MET A 56 -0.04 -0.82 -1.94
CA MET A 56 0.18 -2.00 -2.78
C MET A 56 1.11 -1.73 -3.96
N PRO A 57 0.92 -0.65 -4.74
CA PRO A 57 1.87 -0.37 -5.82
C PRO A 57 3.27 -0.05 -5.31
N LEU A 58 3.40 0.63 -4.16
CA LEU A 58 4.71 0.93 -3.60
C LEU A 58 5.43 -0.34 -3.15
N LEU A 59 4.72 -1.26 -2.50
CA LEU A 59 5.31 -2.54 -2.14
C LEU A 59 5.72 -3.32 -3.38
N SER A 60 4.92 -3.27 -4.43
CA SER A 60 5.24 -3.91 -5.70
C SER A 60 6.55 -3.35 -6.26
N ARG A 61 6.71 -2.04 -6.22
CA ARG A 61 7.96 -1.41 -6.68
C ARG A 61 9.14 -1.80 -5.81
N ALA A 62 8.93 -1.84 -4.49
CA ALA A 62 10.00 -2.23 -3.57
C ALA A 62 10.51 -3.64 -3.90
N ILE A 63 9.61 -4.55 -4.24
CA ILE A 63 9.98 -5.91 -4.62
C ILE A 63 10.69 -5.93 -5.97
N LYS A 64 10.11 -5.31 -6.98
CA LYS A 64 10.65 -5.33 -8.33
C LYS A 64 11.98 -4.62 -8.45
N GLU A 65 12.14 -3.51 -7.73
CA GLU A 65 13.34 -2.68 -7.80
C GLU A 65 14.33 -3.01 -6.70
N GLU A 66 14.00 -3.98 -5.83
CA GLU A 66 14.85 -4.44 -4.74
C GLU A 66 15.34 -3.29 -3.87
N TRP A 67 14.39 -2.47 -3.40
CA TRP A 67 14.71 -1.31 -2.58
C TRP A 67 15.38 -1.73 -1.26
N GLN A 68 16.32 -0.92 -0.83
CA GLN A 68 17.02 -1.13 0.43
C GLN A 68 16.12 -0.76 1.63
N PRO A 69 16.45 -1.25 2.83
CA PRO A 69 15.68 -0.95 4.04
C PRO A 69 15.44 0.53 4.25
N MET A 70 14.34 0.85 4.93
CA MET A 70 13.70 2.15 5.02
C MET A 70 13.21 2.61 3.66
N CYS A 71 12.65 1.67 2.90
CA CYS A 71 12.26 1.96 1.53
C CYS A 71 10.95 2.72 1.40
N ILE A 72 10.06 2.64 2.38
CA ILE A 72 8.78 3.34 2.35
C ILE A 72 8.52 4.00 3.69
N LEU A 73 8.21 5.29 3.66
CA LEU A 73 7.85 6.04 4.85
C LEU A 73 6.39 6.49 4.71
N TYR A 74 5.55 6.04 5.62
CA TYR A 74 4.13 6.38 5.64
C TYR A 74 3.85 7.33 6.80
N ILE A 75 3.45 8.56 6.49
CA ILE A 75 3.23 9.60 7.50
C ILE A 75 1.75 9.90 7.60
N THR A 76 1.23 9.89 8.82
CA THR A 76 -0.18 10.18 9.06
C THR A 76 -0.31 10.98 10.36
N PRO A 77 -1.21 11.97 10.41
CA PRO A 77 -1.28 12.87 11.55
C PRO A 77 -2.10 12.36 12.74
N LEU A 78 -2.94 11.34 12.55
CA LEU A 78 -3.92 10.95 13.56
C LEU A 78 -3.62 9.57 14.15
N ARG A 79 -3.25 9.52 15.43
CA ARG A 79 -2.94 8.27 16.11
C ARG A 79 -4.14 7.34 16.24
N ALA A 80 -5.31 7.92 16.56
CA ALA A 80 -6.49 7.11 16.82
C ALA A 80 -6.91 6.28 15.61
N LEU A 81 -6.69 6.78 14.42
CA LEU A 81 -7.03 6.08 13.19
C LEU A 81 -5.92 5.18 12.70
N ASN A 82 -4.72 5.35 13.26
CA ASN A 82 -3.54 4.68 12.70
C ASN A 82 -3.50 3.19 12.98
N ARG A 83 -4.16 2.72 14.05
CA ARG A 83 -4.14 1.28 14.36
C ARG A 83 -4.67 0.42 13.24
N ASP A 84 -5.78 0.84 12.66
CA ASP A 84 -6.37 0.09 11.54
C ASP A 84 -5.48 0.17 10.31
N ILE A 85 -4.96 1.36 10.03
CA ILE A 85 -4.03 1.56 8.92
C ILE A 85 -2.76 0.74 9.13
N ASP A 86 -2.22 0.75 10.34
CA ASP A 86 -1.01 0.00 10.66
C ASP A 86 -1.21 -1.49 10.45
N ARG A 87 -2.36 -2.03 10.85
CA ARG A 87 -2.65 -3.46 10.63
C ARG A 87 -2.73 -3.80 9.16
N ARG A 88 -3.34 -2.92 8.36
CA ARG A 88 -3.44 -3.15 6.92
C ARG A 88 -2.07 -3.12 6.26
N ILE A 89 -1.26 -2.13 6.61
CA ILE A 89 0.09 -2.01 6.05
C ILE A 89 0.95 -3.19 6.49
N GLU A 90 0.86 -3.57 7.76
CA GLU A 90 1.62 -4.70 8.27
C GLU A 90 1.24 -5.99 7.56
N SER A 91 -0.05 -6.22 7.37
CA SER A 91 -0.54 -7.41 6.68
C SER A 91 0.00 -7.49 5.25
N LEU A 92 -0.06 -6.38 4.53
CA LEU A 92 0.43 -6.33 3.16
C LEU A 92 1.96 -6.49 3.11
N SER A 93 2.66 -5.84 4.03
CA SER A 93 4.11 -5.93 4.09
C SER A 93 4.58 -7.34 4.40
N GLN A 94 3.92 -8.00 5.36
CA GLN A 94 4.27 -9.38 5.69
C GLN A 94 4.06 -10.32 4.52
N ALA A 95 3.00 -10.12 3.75
CA ALA A 95 2.75 -10.92 2.56
C ALA A 95 3.88 -10.77 1.55
N CYS A 96 4.58 -9.64 1.57
CA CYS A 96 5.70 -9.37 0.68
C CYS A 96 7.05 -9.73 1.29
N GLY A 97 7.06 -10.25 2.51
CA GLY A 97 8.31 -10.55 3.20
C GLY A 97 9.04 -9.32 3.73
N LEU A 98 8.33 -8.22 3.88
CA LEU A 98 8.89 -6.97 4.37
C LEU A 98 8.41 -6.69 5.79
N ARG A 99 9.24 -6.00 6.55
CA ARG A 99 8.90 -5.59 7.91
C ARG A 99 8.32 -4.19 7.90
N SER A 100 7.31 -3.98 8.74
CA SER A 100 6.82 -2.64 8.99
C SER A 100 6.97 -2.32 10.48
N ASP A 101 7.14 -1.05 10.77
CA ASP A 101 7.31 -0.59 12.15
C ASP A 101 6.62 0.77 12.27
N VAL A 102 6.18 1.08 13.48
CA VAL A 102 5.40 2.29 13.74
C VAL A 102 6.16 3.18 14.71
N ARG A 103 6.17 4.47 14.42
CA ARG A 103 6.72 5.48 15.31
C ARG A 103 5.73 6.62 15.44
N HIS A 104 5.40 6.97 16.67
CA HIS A 104 4.57 8.14 16.95
C HIS A 104 4.94 8.68 18.35
N GLY A 105 4.24 9.72 18.76
CA GLY A 105 4.59 10.42 20.00
C GLY A 105 4.61 9.54 21.24
N ASP A 106 3.83 8.47 21.28
CA ASP A 106 3.76 7.56 22.42
C ASP A 106 4.65 6.33 22.27
N THR A 107 5.36 6.21 21.16
CA THR A 107 6.21 5.04 20.91
C THR A 107 7.52 5.20 21.69
N THR A 108 7.87 4.19 22.48
CA THR A 108 9.18 4.19 23.15
C THR A 108 10.22 3.66 22.19
N GLN A 109 11.41 4.20 22.37
CA GLN A 109 12.52 3.86 21.48
C GLN A 109 13.14 2.50 21.85
#